data_240b9d534d9398faaa32ce119fc074cf
#
_entry.id   240b9d534d9398faaa32ce119fc074cf
#
_cell.length_a   1.000
_cell.length_b   1.000
_cell.length_c   1.000
_cell.angle_alpha   90.00
_cell.angle_beta   90.00
_cell.angle_gamma   90.00
#
_symmetry.space_group_name_H-M   'P 1'
#
loop_
_entity.id
_entity.type
_entity.pdbx_description
1 polymer ?
#
loop_
_entity_poly.entity_id
_entity_poly.type
_entity_poly.pdbx_seq_one_letter_code
_entity_poly.pdbx_strand_id
1 'polypeptide(L)'
;VDAPYAESGDMDYIRSYIVTVDPREDGTADITYDIDWQVIDGDATDYLSWVKIGLANSSVDELTPLTDTISDLQYSSDGGSYAKVVFNRRYYAPDVAASNGGESSVHFVFSVHQSHLFTRNDDGTANFNFTPGWFDDLSVGNMQVRWRNYDGFVADNTGMDGDYLTWDFGAMGHGQAANVHVTVPITNAAAFDPGAEMTTDDYDS
;
A
#
# COMPACT_ATOMS: atom_id res chain seq x y z
N VAL A 1 8.69 -23.07 3.68
CA VAL A 1 8.08 -21.76 3.99
C VAL A 1 6.57 -21.88 3.83
N ASP A 2 5.84 -21.46 4.82
CA ASP A 2 4.38 -21.56 4.85
C ASP A 2 3.76 -20.32 4.18
N ALA A 3 3.14 -20.51 3.03
CA ALA A 3 2.40 -19.50 2.29
C ALA A 3 0.99 -20.02 1.98
N PRO A 4 0.14 -20.16 3.01
CA PRO A 4 -1.11 -20.91 2.92
C PRO A 4 -2.14 -20.32 1.95
N TYR A 5 -1.97 -19.09 1.54
CA TYR A 5 -2.87 -18.37 0.63
C TYR A 5 -2.32 -18.23 -0.80
N ALA A 6 -1.08 -18.70 -1.04
CA ALA A 6 -0.49 -18.68 -2.38
C ALA A 6 -1.21 -19.68 -3.28
N GLU A 7 -1.41 -19.32 -4.54
CA GLU A 7 -1.97 -20.21 -5.55
C GLU A 7 -0.88 -21.00 -6.27
N SER A 8 -1.27 -22.10 -6.90
CA SER A 8 -0.34 -22.91 -7.68
C SER A 8 0.23 -22.11 -8.85
N GLY A 9 1.56 -22.01 -8.94
CA GLY A 9 2.27 -21.25 -9.94
C GLY A 9 2.70 -19.85 -9.48
N ASP A 10 2.30 -19.42 -8.30
CA ASP A 10 2.78 -18.15 -7.73
C ASP A 10 4.28 -18.20 -7.46
N MET A 11 4.99 -17.15 -7.90
CA MET A 11 6.43 -16.98 -7.63
C MET A 11 6.66 -16.26 -6.31
N ASP A 12 5.74 -15.39 -5.93
CA ASP A 12 5.81 -14.50 -4.79
C ASP A 12 4.55 -14.59 -3.93
N TYR A 13 4.71 -14.19 -2.68
CA TYR A 13 3.64 -14.13 -1.69
C TYR A 13 3.88 -12.93 -0.76
N ILE A 14 2.84 -12.15 -0.51
CA ILE A 14 2.91 -11.04 0.45
C ILE A 14 2.38 -11.54 1.80
N ARG A 15 3.25 -11.69 2.79
CA ARG A 15 2.85 -12.15 4.11
C ARG A 15 2.01 -11.14 4.85
N SER A 16 2.38 -9.86 4.72
CA SER A 16 1.69 -8.76 5.40
C SER A 16 1.78 -7.49 4.56
N TYR A 17 0.67 -6.77 4.48
CA TYR A 17 0.55 -5.50 3.77
C TYR A 17 -0.27 -4.55 4.64
N ILE A 18 0.40 -3.61 5.31
CA ILE A 18 -0.23 -2.69 6.24
C ILE A 18 -0.05 -1.26 5.72
N VAL A 19 -1.16 -0.57 5.51
CA VAL A 19 -1.18 0.82 5.04
C VAL A 19 -1.70 1.70 6.16
N THR A 20 -0.91 2.69 6.58
CA THR A 20 -1.29 3.65 7.60
C THR A 20 -1.44 5.03 6.99
N VAL A 21 -2.61 5.63 7.14
CA VAL A 21 -2.91 6.97 6.64
C VAL A 21 -2.95 7.94 7.81
N ASP A 22 -2.14 8.98 7.72
CA ASP A 22 -2.10 10.09 8.67
C ASP A 22 -2.57 11.36 7.96
N PRO A 23 -3.87 11.71 8.05
CA PRO A 23 -4.42 12.87 7.36
C PRO A 23 -3.99 14.16 8.05
N ARG A 24 -3.84 15.23 7.25
CA ARG A 24 -3.48 16.56 7.73
C ARG A 24 -4.63 17.54 7.53
N GLU A 25 -4.63 18.62 8.29
CA GLU A 25 -5.66 19.66 8.23
C GLU A 25 -5.72 20.39 6.89
N ASP A 26 -4.65 20.35 6.11
CA ASP A 26 -4.57 20.93 4.78
C ASP A 26 -5.15 20.03 3.66
N GLY A 27 -5.74 18.89 4.00
CA GLY A 27 -6.31 17.94 3.05
C GLY A 27 -5.30 17.00 2.41
N THR A 28 -4.02 17.10 2.78
CA THR A 28 -2.98 16.14 2.40
C THR A 28 -2.92 14.99 3.39
N ALA A 29 -2.17 13.96 3.08
CA ALA A 29 -1.91 12.87 4.00
C ALA A 29 -0.51 12.28 3.81
N ASP A 30 0.06 11.81 4.91
CA ASP A 30 1.21 10.91 4.88
C ASP A 30 0.70 9.48 4.93
N ILE A 31 1.07 8.70 3.93
CA ILE A 31 0.65 7.31 3.80
C ILE A 31 1.89 6.43 3.93
N THR A 32 1.87 5.53 4.89
CA THR A 32 2.98 4.60 5.16
C THR A 32 2.59 3.19 4.72
N TYR A 33 3.46 2.59 3.92
CA TYR A 33 3.32 1.22 3.44
C TYR A 33 4.34 0.35 4.15
N ASP A 34 3.86 -0.63 4.90
CA ASP A 34 4.66 -1.59 5.65
C ASP A 34 4.38 -2.99 5.09
N ILE A 35 5.35 -3.56 4.39
CA ILE A 35 5.15 -4.74 3.57
C ILE A 35 6.21 -5.79 3.88
N ASP A 36 5.76 -7.03 4.02
CA ASP A 36 6.60 -8.21 4.18
C ASP A 36 6.37 -9.13 2.98
N TRP A 37 7.36 -9.19 2.09
CA TRP A 37 7.30 -9.86 0.79
C TRP A 37 8.19 -11.09 0.76
N GLN A 38 7.70 -12.18 0.17
CA GLN A 38 8.38 -13.45 0.14
C GLN A 38 8.42 -14.04 -1.26
N VAL A 39 9.60 -14.49 -1.68
CA VAL A 39 9.78 -15.33 -2.85
C VAL A 39 9.53 -16.77 -2.42
N ILE A 40 8.65 -17.49 -3.10
CA ILE A 40 8.25 -18.85 -2.72
C ILE A 40 8.65 -19.89 -3.75
N ASP A 41 8.83 -19.52 -5.01
CA ASP A 41 9.20 -20.44 -6.10
C ASP A 41 10.16 -19.75 -7.08
N GLY A 42 10.90 -20.56 -7.84
CA GLY A 42 11.82 -20.09 -8.84
C GLY A 42 13.19 -20.75 -8.72
N ASP A 43 13.98 -20.66 -9.80
CA ASP A 43 15.36 -21.13 -9.84
C ASP A 43 16.38 -20.00 -9.56
N ALA A 44 17.67 -20.26 -9.75
CA ALA A 44 18.73 -19.29 -9.47
C ALA A 44 18.72 -18.08 -10.41
N THR A 45 17.95 -18.11 -11.50
CA THR A 45 17.78 -16.99 -12.43
C THR A 45 16.55 -16.15 -12.09
N ASP A 46 15.67 -16.66 -11.23
CA ASP A 46 14.46 -16.00 -10.77
C ASP A 46 14.73 -15.34 -9.42
N TYR A 47 14.80 -14.03 -9.40
CA TYR A 47 15.05 -13.28 -8.17
C TYR A 47 14.19 -12.03 -8.08
N LEU A 48 13.91 -11.63 -6.85
CA LEU A 48 13.25 -10.38 -6.53
C LEU A 48 14.32 -9.32 -6.19
N SER A 49 14.33 -8.22 -6.94
CA SER A 49 15.20 -7.06 -6.67
C SER A 49 14.49 -5.74 -6.63
N TRP A 50 13.25 -5.69 -7.09
CA TRP A 50 12.40 -4.51 -7.06
C TRP A 50 10.92 -4.87 -7.17
N VAL A 51 10.07 -3.98 -6.68
CA VAL A 51 8.61 -4.09 -6.79
C VAL A 51 8.00 -2.74 -7.14
N LYS A 52 6.79 -2.76 -7.68
CA LYS A 52 5.93 -1.59 -7.82
C LYS A 52 4.78 -1.68 -6.82
N ILE A 53 4.59 -0.62 -6.05
CA ILE A 53 3.48 -0.50 -5.10
C ILE A 53 2.53 0.60 -5.58
N GLY A 54 1.26 0.26 -5.77
CA GLY A 54 0.24 1.19 -6.22
C GLY A 54 -0.01 2.31 -5.23
N LEU A 55 -0.04 3.55 -5.71
CA LEU A 55 -0.30 4.75 -4.93
C LEU A 55 -1.70 5.30 -5.23
N ALA A 56 -2.19 6.17 -4.35
CA ALA A 56 -3.53 6.74 -4.44
C ALA A 56 -3.78 7.54 -5.73
N ASN A 57 -2.79 8.32 -6.17
CA ASN A 57 -2.85 9.14 -7.38
C ASN A 57 -1.44 9.60 -7.77
N SER A 58 -1.36 10.43 -8.80
CA SER A 58 -0.10 11.02 -9.27
C SER A 58 0.36 12.25 -8.50
N SER A 59 -0.44 12.76 -7.55
CA SER A 59 -0.11 13.93 -6.74
C SER A 59 0.80 13.53 -5.56
N VAL A 60 2.00 13.13 -5.89
CA VAL A 60 3.04 12.65 -4.98
C VAL A 60 4.10 13.74 -4.81
N ASP A 61 4.25 14.24 -3.59
CA ASP A 61 5.27 15.25 -3.28
C ASP A 61 6.58 14.61 -2.83
N GLU A 62 6.50 13.61 -1.97
CA GLU A 62 7.67 13.09 -1.29
C GLU A 62 7.54 11.59 -1.07
N LEU A 63 8.57 10.87 -1.46
CA LEU A 63 8.73 9.43 -1.19
C LEU A 63 9.93 9.25 -0.27
N THR A 64 9.73 8.63 0.89
CA THR A 64 10.76 8.47 1.90
C THR A 64 10.93 6.99 2.27
N PRO A 65 12.10 6.38 2.02
CA PRO A 65 12.38 5.04 2.51
C PRO A 65 12.58 5.05 4.02
N LEU A 66 11.98 4.08 4.71
CA LEU A 66 12.03 3.97 6.17
C LEU A 66 12.76 2.71 6.65
N THR A 67 13.23 1.86 5.74
CA THR A 67 14.05 0.68 6.05
C THR A 67 15.31 0.65 5.18
N ASP A 68 16.38 0.07 5.70
CA ASP A 68 17.66 -0.08 5.00
C ASP A 68 17.60 -1.09 3.85
N THR A 69 16.53 -1.87 3.76
CA THR A 69 16.29 -2.81 2.67
C THR A 69 16.01 -2.13 1.34
N ILE A 70 15.60 -0.88 1.38
CA ILE A 70 15.34 -0.06 0.19
C ILE A 70 16.62 0.68 -0.21
N SER A 71 17.13 0.43 -1.41
CA SER A 71 18.30 1.14 -1.96
C SER A 71 17.91 2.34 -2.82
N ASP A 72 16.74 2.30 -3.47
CA ASP A 72 16.19 3.38 -4.27
C ASP A 72 14.67 3.37 -4.23
N LEU A 73 14.07 4.55 -4.23
CA LEU A 73 12.63 4.74 -4.16
C LEU A 73 12.22 5.90 -5.06
N GLN A 74 11.46 5.62 -6.10
CA GLN A 74 11.06 6.60 -7.10
C GLN A 74 9.59 6.44 -7.48
N TYR A 75 8.95 7.57 -7.81
CA TYR A 75 7.65 7.56 -8.45
C TYR A 75 7.77 7.02 -9.88
N SER A 76 6.83 6.19 -10.28
CA SER A 76 6.70 5.67 -11.63
C SER A 76 5.29 5.87 -12.14
N SER A 77 5.16 6.46 -13.33
CA SER A 77 3.88 6.64 -14.04
C SER A 77 3.65 5.59 -15.13
N ASP A 78 4.47 4.55 -15.19
CA ASP A 78 4.37 3.50 -16.18
C ASP A 78 3.25 2.52 -15.84
N GLY A 79 2.12 2.67 -16.50
CA GLY A 79 0.92 1.85 -16.33
C GLY A 79 0.00 2.27 -15.17
N GLY A 80 0.27 3.41 -14.54
CA GLY A 80 -0.51 3.92 -13.39
C GLY A 80 0.33 4.82 -12.50
N SER A 81 -0.03 4.92 -11.22
CA SER A 81 0.71 5.68 -10.22
C SER A 81 1.34 4.72 -9.22
N TYR A 82 2.67 4.61 -9.24
CA TYR A 82 3.40 3.63 -8.45
C TYR A 82 4.58 4.22 -7.71
N ALA A 83 4.91 3.62 -6.57
CA ALA A 83 6.24 3.68 -6.00
C ALA A 83 7.05 2.50 -6.53
N LYS A 84 8.13 2.76 -7.23
CA LYS A 84 9.11 1.75 -7.60
C LYS A 84 10.11 1.61 -6.47
N VAL A 85 10.10 0.46 -5.82
CA VAL A 85 10.96 0.14 -4.66
C VAL A 85 12.05 -0.80 -5.13
N VAL A 86 13.30 -0.35 -5.09
CA VAL A 86 14.47 -1.15 -5.43
C VAL A 86 15.16 -1.59 -4.14
N PHE A 87 15.43 -2.87 -4.01
CA PHE A 87 16.06 -3.44 -2.82
C PHE A 87 17.59 -3.38 -2.89
N ASN A 88 18.23 -3.47 -1.73
CA ASN A 88 19.69 -3.47 -1.61
C ASN A 88 20.33 -4.82 -1.91
N ARG A 89 19.54 -5.85 -2.18
CA ARG A 89 19.99 -7.20 -2.52
C ARG A 89 18.95 -7.94 -3.34
N ARG A 90 19.31 -9.12 -3.84
CA ARG A 90 18.41 -10.06 -4.51
C ARG A 90 17.84 -11.06 -3.51
N TYR A 91 16.57 -11.41 -3.67
CA TYR A 91 15.88 -12.42 -2.87
C TYR A 91 15.47 -13.58 -3.77
N TYR A 92 15.63 -14.80 -3.27
CA TYR A 92 15.45 -16.02 -4.03
C TYR A 92 14.46 -16.95 -3.34
N ALA A 93 13.94 -17.93 -4.09
CA ALA A 93 13.19 -19.03 -3.50
C ALA A 93 13.98 -19.72 -2.39
N PRO A 94 13.33 -20.33 -1.38
CA PRO A 94 14.01 -20.84 -0.19
C PRO A 94 15.17 -21.80 -0.46
N ASP A 95 15.00 -22.74 -1.39
CA ASP A 95 16.03 -23.72 -1.72
C ASP A 95 17.26 -23.06 -2.37
N VAL A 96 17.05 -22.10 -3.24
CA VAL A 96 18.12 -21.32 -3.89
C VAL A 96 18.82 -20.44 -2.86
N ALA A 97 18.08 -19.74 -2.02
CA ALA A 97 18.63 -18.92 -0.96
C ALA A 97 19.49 -19.74 0.01
N ALA A 98 19.05 -20.92 0.39
CA ALA A 98 19.77 -21.82 1.26
C ALA A 98 21.11 -22.25 0.66
N SER A 99 21.18 -22.49 -0.66
CA SER A 99 22.40 -22.93 -1.34
C SER A 99 23.40 -21.81 -1.61
N ASN A 100 22.98 -20.56 -1.70
CA ASN A 100 23.85 -19.40 -1.98
C ASN A 100 24.09 -18.48 -0.79
N GLY A 101 23.59 -18.84 0.40
CA GLY A 101 23.70 -18.01 1.61
C GLY A 101 22.86 -16.74 1.58
N GLY A 102 21.85 -16.69 0.71
CA GLY A 102 20.95 -15.55 0.53
C GLY A 102 19.69 -15.61 1.40
N GLU A 103 18.72 -14.79 1.04
CA GLU A 103 17.42 -14.67 1.73
C GLU A 103 16.26 -14.79 0.76
N SER A 104 15.09 -15.18 1.29
CA SER A 104 13.87 -15.40 0.52
C SER A 104 12.79 -14.35 0.80
N SER A 105 12.94 -13.53 1.83
CA SER A 105 11.95 -12.54 2.20
C SER A 105 12.56 -11.20 2.52
N VAL A 106 11.78 -10.15 2.31
CA VAL A 106 12.16 -8.78 2.58
C VAL A 106 11.03 -8.04 3.30
N HIS A 107 11.37 -7.37 4.39
CA HIS A 107 10.53 -6.39 5.05
C HIS A 107 10.98 -4.99 4.61
N PHE A 108 10.05 -4.21 4.09
CA PHE A 108 10.34 -2.85 3.70
C PHE A 108 9.20 -1.91 4.06
N VAL A 109 9.57 -0.70 4.43
CA VAL A 109 8.63 0.36 4.80
C VAL A 109 9.03 1.64 4.07
N PHE A 110 8.05 2.32 3.51
CA PHE A 110 8.23 3.65 2.96
C PHE A 110 6.99 4.50 3.23
N SER A 111 7.16 5.81 3.17
CA SER A 111 6.05 6.75 3.24
C SER A 111 5.98 7.64 2.00
N VAL A 112 4.79 8.14 1.73
CA VAL A 112 4.51 9.07 0.65
C VAL A 112 3.65 10.20 1.19
N HIS A 113 4.00 11.45 0.84
CA HIS A 113 3.15 12.60 1.07
C HIS A 113 2.32 12.85 -0.19
N GLN A 114 0.99 12.84 -0.04
CA GLN A 114 0.06 12.96 -1.16
C GLN A 114 -0.98 14.04 -0.91
N SER A 115 -1.42 14.64 -2.01
CA SER A 115 -2.51 15.61 -2.05
C SER A 115 -3.63 15.13 -2.97
N HIS A 116 -4.69 15.91 -3.07
CA HIS A 116 -5.85 15.63 -3.94
C HIS A 116 -6.51 14.28 -3.66
N LEU A 117 -6.67 13.96 -2.37
CA LEU A 117 -7.19 12.66 -1.91
C LEU A 117 -8.70 12.66 -1.66
N PHE A 118 -9.30 13.84 -1.55
CA PHE A 118 -10.69 13.97 -1.10
C PHE A 118 -11.57 14.59 -2.17
N THR A 119 -12.82 14.14 -2.23
CA THR A 119 -13.89 14.74 -3.02
C THR A 119 -14.81 15.52 -2.07
N ARG A 120 -15.06 16.81 -2.36
CA ARG A 120 -15.90 17.66 -1.52
C ARG A 120 -17.37 17.32 -1.68
N ASN A 121 -18.08 17.36 -0.54
CA ASN A 121 -19.54 17.30 -0.48
C ASN A 121 -20.12 18.71 -0.28
N ASP A 122 -21.43 18.87 -0.54
CA ASP A 122 -22.13 20.15 -0.38
C ASP A 122 -22.44 20.50 1.08
N ASP A 123 -22.26 19.54 2.01
CA ASP A 123 -22.62 19.66 3.42
C ASP A 123 -21.45 20.06 4.36
N GLY A 124 -20.32 20.49 3.80
CA GLY A 124 -19.14 20.86 4.59
C GLY A 124 -18.28 19.67 4.98
N THR A 125 -18.43 18.53 4.31
CA THR A 125 -17.59 17.35 4.47
C THR A 125 -16.87 17.00 3.17
N ALA A 126 -15.92 16.09 3.27
CA ALA A 126 -15.23 15.51 2.12
C ALA A 126 -15.15 13.99 2.26
N ASN A 127 -15.25 13.30 1.13
CA ASN A 127 -15.10 11.84 1.06
C ASN A 127 -13.72 11.46 0.58
N PHE A 128 -13.15 10.47 1.24
CA PHE A 128 -11.97 9.76 0.80
C PHE A 128 -12.37 8.33 0.45
N ASN A 129 -12.13 7.93 -0.79
CA ASN A 129 -12.31 6.57 -1.27
C ASN A 129 -10.95 6.06 -1.71
N PHE A 130 -10.48 4.98 -1.12
CA PHE A 130 -9.13 4.48 -1.34
C PHE A 130 -9.11 2.96 -1.47
N THR A 131 -8.35 2.49 -2.45
CA THR A 131 -8.07 1.07 -2.65
C THR A 131 -6.56 0.85 -2.53
N PRO A 132 -6.03 0.72 -1.30
CA PRO A 132 -4.58 0.60 -1.09
C PRO A 132 -3.99 -0.73 -1.52
N GLY A 133 -4.82 -1.73 -1.81
CA GLY A 133 -4.39 -3.02 -2.28
C GLY A 133 -5.37 -3.62 -3.26
N TRP A 134 -4.89 -3.91 -4.46
CA TRP A 134 -5.58 -4.71 -5.46
C TRP A 134 -4.61 -5.78 -5.95
N PHE A 135 -4.99 -7.03 -5.77
CA PHE A 135 -4.10 -8.15 -5.98
C PHE A 135 -4.56 -8.98 -7.18
N ASP A 136 -4.01 -8.68 -8.38
CA ASP A 136 -4.33 -9.43 -9.60
C ASP A 136 -3.64 -10.80 -9.60
N ASP A 137 -2.32 -10.79 -9.37
CA ASP A 137 -1.45 -11.97 -9.53
C ASP A 137 -0.80 -12.43 -8.23
N LEU A 138 -1.15 -11.82 -7.10
CA LEU A 138 -0.54 -12.09 -5.81
C LEU A 138 -1.58 -12.40 -4.75
N SER A 139 -1.20 -13.20 -3.77
CA SER A 139 -1.97 -13.43 -2.56
C SER A 139 -1.31 -12.73 -1.37
N VAL A 140 -2.13 -12.26 -0.45
CA VAL A 140 -1.70 -11.58 0.77
C VAL A 140 -2.21 -12.33 1.98
N GLY A 141 -1.33 -12.60 2.94
CA GLY A 141 -1.69 -13.30 4.17
C GLY A 141 -2.43 -12.43 5.17
N ASN A 142 -2.08 -11.16 5.24
CA ASN A 142 -2.73 -10.19 6.12
C ASN A 142 -2.72 -8.79 5.52
N MET A 143 -3.88 -8.32 5.12
CA MET A 143 -4.10 -6.97 4.64
C MET A 143 -4.80 -6.14 5.70
N GLN A 144 -4.21 -5.04 6.11
CA GLN A 144 -4.78 -4.10 7.08
C GLN A 144 -4.60 -2.66 6.60
N VAL A 145 -5.62 -1.84 6.81
CA VAL A 145 -5.53 -0.38 6.67
C VAL A 145 -5.76 0.26 8.02
N ARG A 146 -4.96 1.29 8.33
CA ARG A 146 -5.03 2.08 9.55
C ARG A 146 -5.16 3.55 9.17
N TRP A 147 -6.09 4.24 9.78
CA TRP A 147 -6.35 5.66 9.52
C TRP A 147 -6.40 6.41 10.84
N ARG A 148 -5.56 7.41 11.01
CA ARG A 148 -5.60 8.20 12.24
C ARG A 148 -6.94 8.91 12.35
N ASN A 149 -7.62 8.64 13.48
CA ASN A 149 -8.95 9.18 13.74
C ASN A 149 -8.87 10.56 14.37
N TYR A 150 -9.77 11.43 13.94
CA TYR A 150 -10.00 12.72 14.55
C TYR A 150 -11.50 12.95 14.71
N ASP A 151 -11.88 13.98 15.51
CA ASP A 151 -13.27 14.30 15.77
C ASP A 151 -14.07 14.55 14.48
N GLY A 152 -15.23 13.95 14.39
CA GLY A 152 -16.13 14.12 13.26
C GLY A 152 -15.87 13.20 12.07
N PHE A 153 -14.87 12.32 12.16
CA PHE A 153 -14.63 11.32 11.11
C PHE A 153 -15.68 10.23 11.16
N VAL A 154 -16.21 9.86 10.00
CA VAL A 154 -17.14 8.75 9.81
C VAL A 154 -16.56 7.81 8.76
N ALA A 155 -16.49 6.53 9.07
CA ALA A 155 -15.84 5.54 8.21
C ALA A 155 -16.58 4.20 8.22
N ASP A 156 -16.32 3.37 7.23
CA ASP A 156 -16.78 1.98 7.13
C ASP A 156 -15.78 0.99 7.75
N ASN A 157 -15.02 1.45 8.73
CA ASN A 157 -13.99 0.66 9.41
C ASN A 157 -14.56 -0.54 10.15
N THR A 158 -13.73 -1.60 10.29
CA THR A 158 -14.11 -2.83 10.99
C THR A 158 -13.77 -2.82 12.47
N GLY A 159 -12.89 -1.90 12.91
CA GLY A 159 -12.47 -1.80 14.29
C GLY A 159 -11.72 -0.52 14.61
N MET A 160 -11.14 -0.50 15.80
CA MET A 160 -10.31 0.59 16.30
C MET A 160 -9.08 0.00 16.99
N ASP A 161 -7.95 0.66 16.84
CA ASP A 161 -6.72 0.37 17.58
C ASP A 161 -6.12 1.69 18.07
N GLY A 162 -6.32 2.00 19.36
CA GLY A 162 -5.92 3.29 19.92
C GLY A 162 -6.56 4.46 19.15
N ASP A 163 -5.72 5.35 18.61
CA ASP A 163 -6.16 6.52 17.84
C ASP A 163 -6.44 6.22 16.36
N TYR A 164 -6.40 4.95 15.94
CA TYR A 164 -6.56 4.55 14.54
C TYR A 164 -7.87 3.81 14.30
N LEU A 165 -8.59 4.25 13.26
CA LEU A 165 -9.61 3.42 12.61
C LEU A 165 -8.89 2.29 11.90
N THR A 166 -9.41 1.07 11.96
CA THR A 166 -8.81 -0.11 11.32
C THR A 166 -9.78 -0.82 10.39
N TRP A 167 -9.24 -1.33 9.30
CA TRP A 167 -9.90 -2.25 8.38
C TRP A 167 -9.07 -3.53 8.34
N ASP A 168 -9.57 -4.58 8.95
CA ASP A 168 -8.90 -5.88 8.98
C ASP A 168 -9.47 -6.77 7.88
N PHE A 169 -8.85 -6.74 6.71
CA PHE A 169 -9.28 -7.56 5.58
C PHE A 169 -8.80 -9.01 5.69
N GLY A 170 -7.79 -9.26 6.52
CA GLY A 170 -7.18 -10.57 6.66
C GLY A 170 -6.50 -11.01 5.37
N ALA A 171 -6.66 -12.29 5.04
CA ALA A 171 -6.09 -12.85 3.82
C ALA A 171 -6.87 -12.41 2.59
N MET A 172 -6.14 -12.08 1.52
CA MET A 172 -6.71 -11.70 0.22
C MET A 172 -6.05 -12.49 -0.90
N GLY A 173 -6.86 -13.01 -1.80
CA GLY A 173 -6.40 -13.76 -2.96
C GLY A 173 -6.37 -12.93 -4.25
N HIS A 174 -6.07 -13.62 -5.35
CA HIS A 174 -6.07 -13.03 -6.69
C HIS A 174 -7.42 -12.39 -7.03
N GLY A 175 -7.39 -11.22 -7.64
CA GLY A 175 -8.57 -10.47 -8.06
C GLY A 175 -9.36 -9.78 -6.95
N GLN A 176 -8.88 -9.82 -5.70
CA GLN A 176 -9.51 -9.12 -4.58
C GLN A 176 -8.90 -7.74 -4.36
N ALA A 177 -9.74 -6.81 -3.88
CA ALA A 177 -9.34 -5.44 -3.60
C ALA A 177 -9.79 -5.01 -2.20
N ALA A 178 -8.90 -4.30 -1.50
CA ALA A 178 -9.20 -3.67 -0.22
C ALA A 178 -9.69 -2.24 -0.47
N ASN A 179 -10.94 -1.94 -0.10
CA ASN A 179 -11.52 -0.62 -0.27
C ASN A 179 -11.84 0.01 1.09
N VAL A 180 -11.46 1.27 1.28
CA VAL A 180 -11.76 2.03 2.49
C VAL A 180 -12.46 3.34 2.15
N HIS A 181 -13.40 3.74 2.98
CA HIS A 181 -14.19 4.97 2.82
C HIS A 181 -14.18 5.75 4.13
N VAL A 182 -13.77 7.01 4.07
CA VAL A 182 -13.76 7.92 5.21
C VAL A 182 -14.39 9.24 4.79
N THR A 183 -15.32 9.74 5.61
CA THR A 183 -15.89 11.09 5.47
C THR A 183 -15.35 11.96 6.59
N VAL A 184 -14.81 13.11 6.22
CA VAL A 184 -14.14 14.02 7.17
C VAL A 184 -14.77 15.41 7.09
N PRO A 185 -14.78 16.18 8.20
CA PRO A 185 -15.16 17.60 8.15
C PRO A 185 -14.13 18.41 7.34
N ILE A 186 -14.60 19.35 6.55
CA ILE A 186 -13.72 20.30 5.87
C ILE A 186 -13.42 21.45 6.82
N THR A 187 -12.20 21.53 7.30
CA THR A 187 -11.69 22.61 8.15
C THR A 187 -11.04 23.74 7.34
N ASN A 188 -10.51 23.41 6.16
CA ASN A 188 -9.94 24.37 5.23
C ASN A 188 -10.39 24.05 3.79
N ALA A 189 -11.34 24.83 3.27
CA ALA A 189 -11.95 24.57 1.96
C ALA A 189 -10.96 24.61 0.79
N ALA A 190 -9.87 25.35 0.89
CA ALA A 190 -8.87 25.45 -0.19
C ALA A 190 -8.01 24.19 -0.33
N ALA A 191 -7.85 23.44 0.75
CA ALA A 191 -7.01 22.24 0.78
C ALA A 191 -7.71 21.00 0.20
N PHE A 192 -9.06 21.00 0.22
CA PHE A 192 -9.87 19.92 -0.33
C PHE A 192 -10.31 20.23 -1.76
N ASP A 193 -9.32 20.47 -2.64
CA ASP A 193 -9.57 20.79 -4.05
C ASP A 193 -10.21 19.58 -4.75
N PRO A 194 -11.37 19.76 -5.43
CA PRO A 194 -12.09 18.69 -6.13
C PRO A 194 -11.38 18.16 -7.39
N GLY A 195 -10.16 18.59 -7.68
CA GLY A 195 -9.47 18.28 -8.92
C GLY A 195 -8.92 16.85 -9.05
N ALA A 196 -9.01 15.99 -8.04
CA ALA A 196 -8.45 14.66 -8.13
C ALA A 196 -9.41 13.60 -7.58
N GLU A 197 -10.23 13.09 -8.46
CA GLU A 197 -10.89 11.81 -8.22
C GLU A 197 -9.86 10.69 -8.36
N MET A 198 -9.83 9.80 -7.39
CA MET A 198 -9.10 8.56 -7.52
C MET A 198 -9.80 7.70 -8.55
N THR A 199 -9.10 7.37 -9.63
CA THR A 199 -9.61 6.48 -10.66
C THR A 199 -9.07 5.07 -10.43
N THR A 200 -9.78 4.05 -10.91
CA THR A 200 -9.29 2.67 -10.87
C THR A 200 -7.97 2.50 -11.62
N ASP A 201 -7.68 3.37 -12.57
CA ASP A 201 -6.42 3.37 -13.32
C ASP A 201 -5.21 3.74 -12.46
N ASP A 202 -5.43 4.42 -11.34
CA ASP A 202 -4.37 4.76 -10.37
C ASP A 202 -3.89 3.53 -9.57
N TYR A 203 -4.58 2.40 -9.68
CA TYR A 203 -4.27 1.16 -8.95
C TYR A 203 -3.99 -0.04 -9.85
N ASP A 204 -4.01 0.15 -11.13
CA ASP A 204 -3.74 -0.94 -12.06
C ASP A 204 -2.25 -1.28 -12.04
N SER A 205 -1.96 -2.46 -11.53
CA SER A 205 -0.60 -2.97 -11.36
C SER A 205 0.00 -3.47 -12.67
#